data_008b3f54b5070f0f4bb5f9a5a88e0291
#
_entry.id   008b3f54b5070f0f4bb5f9a5a88e0291
#
_cell.length_a   1.000
_cell.length_b   1.000
_cell.length_c   1.000
_cell.angle_alpha   90.00
_cell.angle_beta   90.00
_cell.angle_gamma   90.00
#
_symmetry.space_group_name_H-M   'P 1'
#
loop_
_entity.id
_entity.type
_entity.pdbx_description
1 polymer ?
#
loop_
_entity_poly.entity_id
_entity_poly.type
_entity_poly.pdbx_seq_one_letter_code
_entity_poly.pdbx_strand_id
1 'polypeptide(L)'
;MKTTFKLIPLCAALALSCAVPLVSAQTATPDALLQKLEQMSQELRQLRTELTDLKAAQGKTDATATKANATAVQAQTEAQTAVAAMTGSGLKLSGSNTVLTGYGEINYNRYPKNPNATLADARRVVIGVQHRFDDKTKFVGEFEWEHAVTSATDRGEVAIEQAYIEHQVSASLAVRGGLFLIPLGMLNENHEPSAYYGVERNFVETAIIPSTFREGGVMFIGTTEQGVTWKAGVSTGFDLTKWNSTSTEGKESPLRSIHQELQLAKARNLSLFGAVDWRGVPGLLIGGGIFSGEAGHGALVNTQGTAVNSKPRVTLWDLHARWTPGKWDFAAVYARGNISDTSKLNSNFASDPTPIPASFDGGYIQAAYNIWRSGDYKLTPFARYERFSTAKSYATFTNGLGRAADPYERVATLGANFQLAPNVVIKTDYQVFSVNKLNNRLNLGLGWSF
;
A
#
# COMPACT_ATOMS: atom_id res chain seq x y z
N MET A 1 23.51 20.31 -4.11
CA MET A 1 23.72 21.34 -3.08
C MET A 1 23.49 20.70 -1.73
N LYS A 2 24.56 20.55 -0.94
CA LYS A 2 24.53 19.93 0.40
C LYS A 2 23.99 20.95 1.39
N THR A 3 22.82 20.74 1.91
CA THR A 3 22.30 21.47 3.08
C THR A 3 22.44 20.57 4.31
N THR A 4 23.55 20.77 5.01
CA THR A 4 23.81 20.20 6.33
C THR A 4 22.91 20.87 7.37
N PHE A 5 22.00 20.10 7.94
CA PHE A 5 21.32 20.47 9.18
C PHE A 5 22.36 20.49 10.32
N LYS A 6 22.70 21.67 10.78
CA LYS A 6 23.47 21.85 12.03
C LYS A 6 22.50 21.70 13.21
N LEU A 7 22.51 20.52 13.81
CA LEU A 7 22.09 20.36 15.21
C LEU A 7 23.10 21.11 16.09
N ILE A 8 22.70 22.21 16.63
CA ILE A 8 23.48 22.94 17.66
C ILE A 8 23.25 22.20 18.98
N PRO A 9 24.30 21.63 19.60
CA PRO A 9 24.14 21.04 20.93
C PRO A 9 24.04 22.15 21.98
N LEU A 10 22.86 22.33 22.53
CA LEU A 10 22.56 23.26 23.63
C LEU A 10 23.14 22.79 25.00
N CYS A 11 24.05 21.85 25.03
CA CYS A 11 24.63 21.29 26.26
C CYS A 11 26.06 21.68 26.53
N ALA A 12 26.66 22.62 25.77
CA ALA A 12 28.07 23.00 25.96
C ALA A 12 28.30 24.32 26.73
N ALA A 13 27.25 24.99 27.21
CA ALA A 13 27.39 26.28 27.86
C ALA A 13 27.37 26.23 29.40
N LEU A 14 27.27 25.05 30.01
CA LEU A 14 27.24 24.95 31.50
C LEU A 14 28.48 24.31 32.16
N ALA A 15 29.57 24.09 31.42
CA ALA A 15 30.73 23.40 31.97
C ALA A 15 32.03 24.24 32.00
N LEU A 16 31.96 25.57 31.84
CA LEU A 16 33.18 26.42 31.80
C LEU A 16 33.19 27.57 32.80
N SER A 17 32.65 27.42 34.01
CA SER A 17 32.74 28.45 35.02
C SER A 17 33.16 27.97 36.43
N CYS A 18 33.90 26.87 36.53
CA CYS A 18 34.53 26.44 37.77
C CYS A 18 36.07 26.39 37.66
N ALA A 19 36.68 27.41 37.07
CA ALA A 19 38.10 27.67 37.30
C ALA A 19 38.18 28.83 38.32
N VAL A 20 38.28 28.48 39.58
CA VAL A 20 38.60 29.46 40.65
C VAL A 20 40.09 29.80 40.52
N PRO A 21 40.46 31.04 40.14
CA PRO A 21 41.82 31.48 40.34
C PRO A 21 41.98 31.77 41.85
N LEU A 22 43.00 31.18 42.46
CA LEU A 22 43.51 31.61 43.75
C LEU A 22 43.97 33.07 43.64
N VAL A 23 43.08 34.01 43.94
CA VAL A 23 43.38 35.40 44.06
C VAL A 23 43.72 35.62 45.52
N SER A 24 44.98 36.09 45.78
CA SER A 24 45.41 36.62 47.04
C SER A 24 44.40 37.60 47.60
N ALA A 25 44.10 37.51 48.91
CA ALA A 25 43.18 38.38 49.64
C ALA A 25 43.65 39.82 49.60
N GLN A 26 43.20 40.55 48.59
CA GLN A 26 43.13 42.04 48.74
C GLN A 26 41.76 42.34 49.34
N THR A 27 41.75 42.99 50.48
CA THR A 27 40.55 43.50 51.16
C THR A 27 39.83 44.47 50.24
N ALA A 28 38.78 43.97 49.61
CA ALA A 28 37.88 44.76 48.76
C ALA A 28 37.24 45.82 49.64
N THR A 29 37.35 47.05 49.22
CA THR A 29 36.69 48.18 49.92
C THR A 29 35.17 47.97 49.88
N PRO A 30 34.42 48.41 50.92
CA PRO A 30 32.94 48.24 50.92
C PRO A 30 32.26 48.77 49.68
N ASP A 31 32.80 49.82 49.05
CA ASP A 31 32.27 50.38 47.79
C ASP A 31 32.45 49.45 46.59
N ALA A 32 33.56 48.72 46.50
CA ALA A 32 33.80 47.74 45.42
C ALA A 32 32.87 46.51 45.54
N LEU A 33 32.51 46.10 46.76
CA LEU A 33 31.53 45.04 47.01
C LEU A 33 30.11 45.49 46.68
N LEU A 34 29.76 46.76 47.00
CA LEU A 34 28.45 47.32 46.60
C LEU A 34 28.30 47.43 45.09
N GLN A 35 29.32 47.92 44.37
CA GLN A 35 29.30 47.93 42.90
C GLN A 35 29.14 46.52 42.28
N LYS A 36 29.83 45.55 42.85
CA LYS A 36 29.69 44.13 42.33
C LYS A 36 28.32 43.55 42.63
N LEU A 37 27.72 43.90 43.79
CA LEU A 37 26.32 43.50 44.09
C LEU A 37 25.32 44.21 43.20
N GLU A 38 25.51 45.43 42.83
CA GLU A 38 24.69 46.19 41.89
C GLU A 38 24.80 45.57 40.48
N GLN A 39 26.01 45.26 40.01
CA GLN A 39 26.25 44.59 38.73
C GLN A 39 25.58 43.21 38.68
N MET A 40 25.77 42.37 39.70
CA MET A 40 25.10 41.07 39.80
C MET A 40 23.57 41.22 39.86
N SER A 41 23.04 42.23 40.49
CA SER A 41 21.60 42.49 40.54
C SER A 41 21.03 42.94 39.18
N GLN A 42 21.86 43.67 38.38
CA GLN A 42 21.50 44.02 36.99
C GLN A 42 21.55 42.80 36.07
N GLU A 43 22.59 41.98 36.15
CA GLU A 43 22.71 40.73 35.39
C GLU A 43 21.56 39.77 35.71
N LEU A 44 21.17 39.61 36.99
CA LEU A 44 20.02 38.83 37.41
C LEU A 44 18.70 39.36 36.85
N ARG A 45 18.53 40.67 36.75
CA ARG A 45 17.34 41.29 36.13
C ARG A 45 17.31 40.99 34.62
N GLN A 46 18.45 41.12 33.95
CA GLN A 46 18.57 40.86 32.53
C GLN A 46 18.28 39.38 32.20
N LEU A 47 18.89 38.45 32.95
CA LEU A 47 18.63 37.01 32.80
C LEU A 47 17.16 36.63 33.07
N ARG A 48 16.48 37.29 34.02
CA ARG A 48 15.05 37.09 34.26
C ARG A 48 14.20 37.59 33.09
N THR A 49 14.57 38.69 32.48
CA THR A 49 13.88 39.22 31.30
C THR A 49 14.06 38.27 30.11
N GLU A 50 15.29 37.86 29.86
CA GLU A 50 15.60 36.88 28.78
C GLU A 50 14.88 35.52 28.97
N LEU A 51 14.81 35.03 30.22
CA LEU A 51 14.07 33.81 30.54
C LEU A 51 12.55 33.96 30.30
N THR A 52 12.02 35.15 30.61
CA THR A 52 10.59 35.43 30.36
C THR A 52 10.30 35.54 28.88
N ASP A 53 11.19 36.17 28.12
CA ASP A 53 11.07 36.30 26.66
C ASP A 53 11.23 34.92 25.95
N LEU A 54 12.17 34.10 26.42
CA LEU A 54 12.33 32.71 25.94
C LEU A 54 11.10 31.85 26.24
N LYS A 55 10.52 31.93 27.44
CA LYS A 55 9.27 31.25 27.79
C LYS A 55 8.10 31.72 26.94
N ALA A 56 8.00 33.02 26.67
CA ALA A 56 6.96 33.58 25.80
C ALA A 56 7.15 33.12 24.32
N ALA A 57 8.39 33.07 23.85
CA ALA A 57 8.73 32.55 22.52
C ALA A 57 8.42 31.05 22.41
N GLN A 58 8.77 30.26 23.43
CA GLN A 58 8.47 28.83 23.49
C GLN A 58 6.95 28.59 23.52
N GLY A 59 6.20 29.33 24.31
CA GLY A 59 4.73 29.23 24.32
C GLY A 59 4.08 29.61 22.99
N LYS A 60 4.65 30.56 22.23
CA LYS A 60 4.21 30.87 20.87
C LYS A 60 4.54 29.75 19.90
N THR A 61 5.72 29.11 20.01
CA THR A 61 6.15 27.99 19.21
C THR A 61 5.27 26.76 19.46
N ASP A 62 4.98 26.47 20.75
CA ASP A 62 4.11 25.36 21.14
C ASP A 62 2.66 25.58 20.68
N ALA A 63 2.14 26.81 20.80
CA ALA A 63 0.82 27.17 20.28
C ALA A 63 0.76 27.07 18.74
N THR A 64 1.83 27.45 18.04
CA THR A 64 1.94 27.32 16.59
C THR A 64 2.05 25.85 16.16
N ALA A 65 2.82 25.06 16.90
CA ALA A 65 2.93 23.61 16.67
C ALA A 65 1.61 22.89 16.95
N THR A 66 0.90 23.26 18.04
CA THR A 66 -0.42 22.72 18.36
C THR A 66 -1.45 23.08 17.28
N LYS A 67 -1.41 24.33 16.80
CA LYS A 67 -2.31 24.79 15.73
C LYS A 67 -1.96 24.15 14.38
N ALA A 68 -0.68 23.98 14.07
CA ALA A 68 -0.24 23.26 12.88
C ALA A 68 -0.62 21.77 12.94
N ASN A 69 -0.51 21.14 14.12
CA ASN A 69 -0.93 19.77 14.34
C ASN A 69 -2.46 19.62 14.25
N ALA A 70 -3.23 20.53 14.81
CA ALA A 70 -4.68 20.56 14.67
C ALA A 70 -5.11 20.77 13.21
N THR A 71 -4.42 21.65 12.47
CA THR A 71 -4.65 21.86 11.02
C THR A 71 -4.25 20.65 10.20
N ALA A 72 -3.15 19.97 10.58
CA ALA A 72 -2.73 18.72 9.92
C ALA A 72 -3.71 17.57 10.19
N VAL A 73 -4.20 17.42 11.42
CA VAL A 73 -5.25 16.46 11.80
C VAL A 73 -6.55 16.78 11.08
N GLN A 74 -6.92 18.06 10.99
CA GLN A 74 -8.11 18.47 10.26
C GLN A 74 -7.95 18.23 8.74
N ALA A 75 -6.81 18.57 8.14
CA ALA A 75 -6.50 18.26 6.74
C ALA A 75 -6.42 16.74 6.50
N GLN A 76 -5.98 15.96 7.47
CA GLN A 76 -5.96 14.50 7.41
C GLN A 76 -7.38 13.94 7.52
N THR A 77 -8.22 14.50 8.40
CA THR A 77 -9.65 14.16 8.51
C THR A 77 -10.42 14.59 7.26
N GLU A 78 -10.10 15.75 6.70
CA GLU A 78 -10.67 16.24 5.43
C GLU A 78 -10.16 15.41 4.26
N ALA A 79 -8.89 14.98 4.25
CA ALA A 79 -8.35 14.06 3.24
C ALA A 79 -8.94 12.63 3.40
N GLN A 80 -9.12 12.15 4.62
CA GLN A 80 -9.82 10.89 4.89
C GLN A 80 -11.32 10.99 4.58
N THR A 81 -11.93 12.15 4.86
CA THR A 81 -13.31 12.45 4.48
C THR A 81 -13.42 12.70 2.98
N ALA A 82 -12.39 13.26 2.32
CA ALA A 82 -12.34 13.41 0.88
C ALA A 82 -12.01 12.07 0.17
N VAL A 83 -11.19 11.21 0.75
CA VAL A 83 -11.01 9.82 0.31
C VAL A 83 -12.28 9.00 0.61
N ALA A 84 -12.91 9.17 1.76
CA ALA A 84 -14.22 8.60 2.06
C ALA A 84 -15.35 9.27 1.23
N ALA A 85 -15.21 10.52 0.82
CA ALA A 85 -16.12 11.20 -0.09
C ALA A 85 -15.80 10.96 -1.57
N MET A 86 -14.55 10.63 -1.91
CA MET A 86 -14.17 10.09 -3.23
C MET A 86 -14.58 8.62 -3.39
N THR A 87 -14.57 7.84 -2.30
CA THR A 87 -15.24 6.53 -2.20
C THR A 87 -16.73 6.66 -1.80
N GLY A 88 -17.20 7.83 -1.47
CA GLY A 88 -18.50 8.13 -0.88
C GLY A 88 -19.40 9.09 -1.67
N SER A 89 -19.15 9.25 -2.99
CA SER A 89 -20.19 9.83 -3.89
C SER A 89 -21.35 8.86 -4.12
N GLY A 90 -21.47 7.84 -3.25
CA GLY A 90 -22.57 6.89 -3.30
C GLY A 90 -23.93 7.55 -3.14
N LEU A 91 -24.89 7.07 -3.89
CA LEU A 91 -26.30 7.50 -3.81
C LEU A 91 -26.83 7.16 -2.41
N LYS A 92 -26.88 8.16 -1.52
CA LYS A 92 -27.53 8.01 -0.22
C LYS A 92 -29.04 7.96 -0.44
N LEU A 93 -29.64 6.82 -0.21
CA LEU A 93 -31.09 6.68 -0.22
C LEU A 93 -31.65 7.57 0.90
N SER A 94 -32.46 8.56 0.54
CA SER A 94 -32.99 9.56 1.48
C SER A 94 -33.62 8.90 2.70
N GLY A 95 -33.14 9.26 3.91
CA GLY A 95 -33.60 8.66 5.17
C GLY A 95 -33.07 7.28 5.48
N SER A 96 -32.17 6.71 4.66
CA SER A 96 -31.57 5.38 4.87
C SER A 96 -30.16 5.48 5.45
N ASN A 97 -29.80 4.51 6.29
CA ASN A 97 -28.43 4.27 6.75
C ASN A 97 -27.59 3.52 5.70
N THR A 98 -28.10 3.35 4.48
CA THR A 98 -27.47 2.62 3.38
C THR A 98 -26.95 3.57 2.32
N VAL A 99 -25.72 3.36 1.87
CA VAL A 99 -25.08 4.06 0.75
C VAL A 99 -24.75 3.03 -0.32
N LEU A 100 -25.09 3.35 -1.57
CA LEU A 100 -24.65 2.59 -2.73
C LEU A 100 -23.44 3.31 -3.33
N THR A 101 -22.40 2.54 -3.61
CA THR A 101 -21.18 2.98 -4.31
C THR A 101 -20.97 2.09 -5.52
N GLY A 102 -20.04 2.44 -6.37
CA GLY A 102 -19.67 1.57 -7.46
C GLY A 102 -18.60 2.18 -8.33
N TYR A 103 -17.98 1.33 -9.12
CA TYR A 103 -17.01 1.74 -10.13
C TYR A 103 -17.03 0.79 -11.32
N GLY A 104 -16.42 1.23 -12.40
CA GLY A 104 -16.25 0.38 -13.56
C GLY A 104 -15.20 0.92 -14.51
N GLU A 105 -14.76 0.08 -15.42
CA GLU A 105 -13.79 0.44 -16.44
C GLU A 105 -14.02 -0.34 -17.74
N ILE A 106 -13.77 0.37 -18.85
CA ILE A 106 -13.78 -0.17 -20.20
C ILE A 106 -12.42 0.08 -20.80
N ASN A 107 -11.79 -0.96 -21.33
CA ASN A 107 -10.42 -0.91 -21.85
C ASN A 107 -10.37 -1.32 -23.32
N TYR A 108 -9.43 -0.73 -24.05
CA TYR A 108 -9.01 -1.15 -25.38
C TYR A 108 -7.49 -1.30 -25.37
N ASN A 109 -7.01 -2.50 -25.70
CA ASN A 109 -5.59 -2.84 -25.71
C ASN A 109 -5.19 -3.25 -27.13
N ARG A 110 -4.34 -2.44 -27.78
CA ARG A 110 -3.80 -2.70 -29.12
C ARG A 110 -2.37 -3.20 -29.05
N TYR A 111 -2.14 -4.40 -29.57
CA TYR A 111 -0.82 -5.03 -29.62
C TYR A 111 -0.21 -4.94 -31.03
N PRO A 112 0.68 -3.93 -31.33
CA PRO A 112 1.21 -3.74 -32.68
C PRO A 112 2.01 -4.93 -33.21
N LYS A 113 2.67 -5.71 -32.31
CA LYS A 113 3.47 -6.88 -32.66
C LYS A 113 2.73 -8.22 -32.52
N ASN A 114 1.51 -8.19 -32.02
CA ASN A 114 0.63 -9.35 -31.85
C ASN A 114 -0.83 -8.93 -32.08
N PRO A 115 -1.21 -8.60 -33.33
CA PRO A 115 -2.53 -8.03 -33.64
C PRO A 115 -3.70 -8.90 -33.16
N ASN A 116 -3.53 -10.22 -33.14
CA ASN A 116 -4.55 -11.17 -32.69
C ASN A 116 -4.86 -11.08 -31.18
N ALA A 117 -3.99 -10.47 -30.38
CA ALA A 117 -4.24 -10.20 -28.97
C ALA A 117 -4.94 -8.85 -28.73
N THR A 118 -5.19 -8.06 -29.81
CA THR A 118 -5.91 -6.78 -29.70
C THR A 118 -7.35 -7.03 -29.29
N LEU A 119 -7.81 -6.35 -28.21
CA LEU A 119 -9.14 -6.56 -27.67
C LEU A 119 -9.72 -5.25 -27.12
N ALA A 120 -11.03 -5.20 -27.01
CA ALA A 120 -11.81 -4.25 -26.22
C ALA A 120 -12.60 -5.03 -25.19
N ASP A 121 -12.70 -4.50 -23.98
CA ASP A 121 -13.25 -5.21 -22.84
C ASP A 121 -14.00 -4.27 -21.89
N ALA A 122 -15.22 -4.63 -21.50
CA ALA A 122 -15.85 -4.11 -20.29
C ALA A 122 -15.20 -4.80 -19.10
N ARG A 123 -14.04 -4.27 -18.66
CA ARG A 123 -13.11 -4.93 -17.77
C ARG A 123 -13.77 -5.38 -16.48
N ARG A 124 -14.55 -4.47 -15.88
CA ARG A 124 -15.36 -4.73 -14.69
C ARG A 124 -16.43 -3.68 -14.45
N VAL A 125 -17.45 -4.09 -13.74
CA VAL A 125 -18.41 -3.23 -13.06
C VAL A 125 -18.58 -3.77 -11.65
N VAL A 126 -18.37 -2.90 -10.66
CA VAL A 126 -18.51 -3.23 -9.24
C VAL A 126 -19.61 -2.37 -8.62
N ILE A 127 -20.46 -3.00 -7.83
CA ILE A 127 -21.47 -2.32 -7.02
C ILE A 127 -21.15 -2.56 -5.55
N GLY A 128 -20.95 -1.48 -4.81
CA GLY A 128 -20.71 -1.49 -3.39
C GLY A 128 -21.97 -1.12 -2.60
N VAL A 129 -22.14 -1.75 -1.44
CA VAL A 129 -23.21 -1.44 -0.49
C VAL A 129 -22.56 -1.23 0.87
N GLN A 130 -22.82 -0.08 1.48
CA GLN A 130 -22.44 0.19 2.86
C GLN A 130 -23.71 0.43 3.67
N HIS A 131 -23.87 -0.28 4.78
CA HIS A 131 -25.02 -0.10 5.67
C HIS A 131 -24.55 0.12 7.11
N ARG A 132 -24.97 1.22 7.74
CA ARG A 132 -24.76 1.49 9.15
C ARG A 132 -25.88 0.89 9.98
N PHE A 133 -25.57 -0.07 10.87
CA PHE A 133 -26.51 -0.57 11.84
C PHE A 133 -26.69 0.42 13.00
N ASP A 134 -25.57 1.02 13.42
CA ASP A 134 -25.49 2.04 14.48
C ASP A 134 -24.27 2.93 14.25
N ASP A 135 -23.93 3.81 15.21
CA ASP A 135 -22.80 4.76 15.10
C ASP A 135 -21.41 4.06 15.08
N LYS A 136 -21.34 2.79 15.50
CA LYS A 136 -20.10 2.04 15.63
C LYS A 136 -20.00 0.86 14.67
N THR A 137 -21.13 0.35 14.18
CA THR A 137 -21.19 -0.91 13.43
C THR A 137 -21.70 -0.67 12.03
N LYS A 138 -20.94 -1.12 11.04
CA LYS A 138 -21.34 -1.07 9.62
C LYS A 138 -21.06 -2.40 8.92
N PHE A 139 -21.88 -2.68 7.92
CA PHE A 139 -21.61 -3.66 6.88
C PHE A 139 -21.00 -2.96 5.67
N VAL A 140 -20.05 -3.64 5.02
CA VAL A 140 -19.50 -3.27 3.71
C VAL A 140 -19.52 -4.50 2.83
N GLY A 141 -20.10 -4.34 1.63
CA GLY A 141 -20.12 -5.37 0.59
C GLY A 141 -19.78 -4.79 -0.77
N GLU A 142 -19.06 -5.55 -1.58
CA GLU A 142 -18.75 -5.24 -2.98
C GLU A 142 -18.98 -6.47 -3.84
N PHE A 143 -19.69 -6.27 -4.95
CA PHE A 143 -20.08 -7.28 -5.92
C PHE A 143 -19.51 -6.91 -7.28
N GLU A 144 -18.66 -7.75 -7.82
CA GLU A 144 -17.98 -7.55 -9.09
C GLU A 144 -18.58 -8.40 -10.20
N TRP A 145 -18.68 -7.80 -11.37
CA TRP A 145 -18.87 -8.47 -12.65
C TRP A 145 -17.64 -8.17 -13.51
N GLU A 146 -16.82 -9.20 -13.79
CA GLU A 146 -15.74 -9.10 -14.75
C GLU A 146 -16.25 -9.51 -16.14
N HIS A 147 -15.84 -8.73 -17.15
CA HIS A 147 -16.29 -8.80 -18.54
C HIS A 147 -17.80 -8.55 -18.73
N ALA A 148 -18.23 -8.36 -19.97
CA ALA A 148 -19.64 -8.05 -20.26
C ALA A 148 -20.58 -9.26 -20.19
N VAL A 149 -20.04 -10.45 -20.31
CA VAL A 149 -20.83 -11.71 -20.35
C VAL A 149 -20.20 -12.73 -19.43
N THR A 150 -21.01 -13.31 -18.56
CA THR A 150 -20.62 -14.41 -17.65
C THR A 150 -21.48 -15.63 -17.96
N SER A 151 -20.87 -16.71 -18.44
CA SER A 151 -21.53 -18.01 -18.70
C SER A 151 -20.52 -19.15 -18.53
N ALA A 152 -20.98 -20.39 -18.66
CA ALA A 152 -20.11 -21.57 -18.59
C ALA A 152 -19.02 -21.61 -19.67
N THR A 153 -19.19 -20.91 -20.78
CA THR A 153 -18.27 -20.86 -21.92
C THR A 153 -17.53 -19.55 -22.10
N ASP A 154 -17.97 -18.50 -21.41
CA ASP A 154 -17.37 -17.19 -21.48
C ASP A 154 -16.37 -16.98 -20.32
N ARG A 155 -15.47 -15.98 -20.47
CA ARG A 155 -14.42 -15.69 -19.48
C ARG A 155 -14.90 -14.82 -18.33
N GLY A 156 -16.12 -14.30 -18.38
CA GLY A 156 -16.66 -13.42 -17.34
C GLY A 156 -16.81 -14.14 -16.01
N GLU A 157 -16.63 -13.39 -14.93
CA GLU A 157 -16.76 -13.83 -13.55
C GLU A 157 -17.75 -12.94 -12.79
N VAL A 158 -18.47 -13.54 -11.84
CA VAL A 158 -19.25 -12.79 -10.84
C VAL A 158 -18.71 -13.20 -9.46
N ALA A 159 -18.25 -12.23 -8.71
CA ALA A 159 -17.61 -12.47 -7.43
C ALA A 159 -18.09 -11.50 -6.34
N ILE A 160 -17.97 -11.91 -5.08
CA ILE A 160 -18.02 -11.04 -3.94
C ILE A 160 -16.58 -10.62 -3.64
N GLU A 161 -16.25 -9.34 -3.87
CA GLU A 161 -14.92 -8.84 -3.54
C GLU A 161 -14.74 -8.59 -2.05
N GLN A 162 -15.77 -8.04 -1.41
CA GLN A 162 -15.79 -7.77 0.02
C GLN A 162 -17.18 -8.07 0.61
N ALA A 163 -17.22 -8.63 1.83
CA ALA A 163 -18.41 -8.79 2.62
C ALA A 163 -18.01 -8.92 4.10
N TYR A 164 -18.02 -7.80 4.83
CA TYR A 164 -17.58 -7.79 6.21
C TYR A 164 -18.41 -6.86 7.11
N ILE A 165 -18.36 -7.13 8.40
CA ILE A 165 -18.80 -6.20 9.43
C ILE A 165 -17.58 -5.53 10.03
N GLU A 166 -17.63 -4.22 10.19
CA GLU A 166 -16.64 -3.44 10.92
C GLU A 166 -17.30 -2.78 12.14
N HIS A 167 -16.67 -2.97 13.29
CA HIS A 167 -17.12 -2.40 14.56
C HIS A 167 -16.05 -1.52 15.18
N GLN A 168 -16.40 -0.27 15.48
CA GLN A 168 -15.52 0.68 16.16
C GLN A 168 -15.51 0.41 17.66
N VAL A 169 -14.41 -0.15 18.17
CA VAL A 169 -14.22 -0.49 19.58
C VAL A 169 -13.94 0.76 20.41
N SER A 170 -13.07 1.66 19.88
CA SER A 170 -12.74 2.94 20.48
C SER A 170 -12.47 3.98 19.39
N ALA A 171 -12.17 5.22 19.73
CA ALA A 171 -11.83 6.27 18.77
C ALA A 171 -10.63 5.90 17.86
N SER A 172 -9.72 5.04 18.34
CA SER A 172 -8.49 4.65 17.64
C SER A 172 -8.40 3.18 17.27
N LEU A 173 -9.43 2.36 17.56
CA LEU A 173 -9.40 0.92 17.30
C LEU A 173 -10.72 0.43 16.72
N ALA A 174 -10.65 -0.25 15.59
CA ALA A 174 -11.75 -0.97 14.97
C ALA A 174 -11.40 -2.46 14.81
N VAL A 175 -12.44 -3.30 14.74
CA VAL A 175 -12.33 -4.71 14.38
C VAL A 175 -13.21 -4.99 13.17
N ARG A 176 -12.69 -5.76 12.23
CA ARG A 176 -13.36 -6.17 10.99
C ARG A 176 -13.42 -7.68 10.94
N GLY A 177 -14.58 -8.25 10.63
CA GLY A 177 -14.76 -9.70 10.48
C GLY A 177 -15.56 -10.02 9.22
N GLY A 178 -15.09 -10.97 8.41
CA GLY A 178 -15.70 -11.38 7.15
C GLY A 178 -14.69 -11.54 6.02
N LEU A 179 -15.12 -11.34 4.78
CA LEU A 179 -14.29 -11.33 3.58
C LEU A 179 -13.81 -9.89 3.32
N PHE A 180 -12.51 -9.67 3.35
CA PHE A 180 -11.90 -8.34 3.21
C PHE A 180 -10.58 -8.40 2.45
N LEU A 181 -10.17 -7.25 1.90
CA LEU A 181 -8.89 -7.09 1.21
C LEU A 181 -7.74 -7.13 2.20
N ILE A 182 -6.71 -7.90 1.87
CA ILE A 182 -5.47 -7.98 2.65
C ILE A 182 -4.65 -6.71 2.44
N PRO A 183 -4.19 -6.02 3.49
CA PRO A 183 -3.55 -4.70 3.36
C PRO A 183 -2.09 -4.82 2.91
N LEU A 184 -1.88 -5.19 1.64
CA LEU A 184 -0.57 -5.28 1.00
C LEU A 184 -0.52 -4.39 -0.24
N GLY A 185 0.60 -3.72 -0.44
CA GLY A 185 0.75 -2.74 -1.51
C GLY A 185 -0.08 -1.47 -1.30
N MET A 186 -0.18 -0.65 -2.33
CA MET A 186 -0.97 0.58 -2.31
C MET A 186 -2.31 0.46 -3.03
N LEU A 187 -2.42 -0.48 -3.99
CA LEU A 187 -3.63 -0.63 -4.81
C LEU A 187 -4.61 -1.66 -4.27
N ASN A 188 -4.19 -2.64 -3.47
CA ASN A 188 -5.09 -3.72 -3.11
C ASN A 188 -6.35 -3.23 -2.38
N GLU A 189 -6.21 -2.27 -1.46
CA GLU A 189 -7.37 -1.66 -0.76
C GLU A 189 -7.94 -0.42 -1.47
N ASN A 190 -7.31 0.05 -2.56
CA ASN A 190 -7.71 1.27 -3.29
C ASN A 190 -7.45 1.08 -4.79
N HIS A 191 -8.22 0.18 -5.39
CA HIS A 191 -7.98 -0.31 -6.75
C HIS A 191 -8.98 0.20 -7.80
N GLU A 192 -9.80 1.20 -7.43
CA GLU A 192 -10.71 1.88 -8.36
C GLU A 192 -9.93 2.54 -9.52
N PRO A 193 -10.51 2.67 -10.71
CA PRO A 193 -9.83 3.25 -11.87
C PRO A 193 -9.29 4.66 -11.68
N SER A 194 -9.90 5.44 -10.80
CA SER A 194 -9.47 6.80 -10.46
C SER A 194 -8.24 6.84 -9.55
N ALA A 195 -7.91 5.74 -8.86
CA ALA A 195 -6.87 5.67 -7.83
C ALA A 195 -5.45 5.48 -8.40
N TYR A 196 -5.31 5.06 -9.65
CA TYR A 196 -4.03 4.74 -10.27
C TYR A 196 -3.86 5.35 -11.67
N TYR A 197 -2.61 5.50 -12.10
CA TYR A 197 -2.26 5.96 -13.45
C TYR A 197 -2.12 4.78 -14.41
N GLY A 198 -2.50 5.05 -15.68
CA GLY A 198 -2.51 4.05 -16.74
C GLY A 198 -3.82 3.27 -16.81
N VAL A 199 -4.03 2.61 -17.93
CA VAL A 199 -5.23 1.82 -18.20
C VAL A 199 -5.20 0.54 -17.37
N GLU A 200 -4.06 -0.15 -17.38
CA GLU A 200 -3.85 -1.35 -16.58
C GLU A 200 -3.16 -1.02 -15.25
N ARG A 201 -3.52 -1.77 -14.20
CA ARG A 201 -2.79 -1.78 -12.93
C ARG A 201 -1.33 -2.17 -13.17
N ASN A 202 -0.42 -1.78 -12.28
CA ASN A 202 0.98 -2.15 -12.39
C ASN A 202 1.19 -3.67 -12.17
N PHE A 203 2.27 -4.21 -12.76
CA PHE A 203 2.55 -5.65 -12.69
C PHE A 203 2.99 -6.12 -11.30
N VAL A 204 3.57 -5.27 -10.48
CA VAL A 204 3.97 -5.64 -9.12
C VAL A 204 2.75 -5.93 -8.26
N GLU A 205 1.70 -5.11 -8.39
CA GLU A 205 0.45 -5.26 -7.64
C GLU A 205 -0.63 -6.04 -8.43
N THR A 206 -0.21 -6.89 -9.37
CA THR A 206 -1.08 -7.85 -10.06
C THR A 206 -0.43 -9.23 -10.20
N ALA A 207 0.88 -9.27 -10.51
CA ALA A 207 1.60 -10.53 -10.73
C ALA A 207 2.37 -11.00 -9.49
N ILE A 208 2.86 -10.09 -8.63
CA ILE A 208 3.60 -10.41 -7.39
C ILE A 208 2.65 -10.38 -6.19
N ILE A 209 1.96 -9.27 -5.96
CA ILE A 209 0.80 -9.20 -5.06
C ILE A 209 -0.42 -9.56 -5.93
N PRO A 210 -1.22 -10.57 -5.58
CA PRO A 210 -2.43 -10.86 -6.35
C PRO A 210 -3.33 -9.64 -6.45
N SER A 211 -3.93 -9.41 -7.61
CA SER A 211 -4.91 -8.35 -7.78
C SER A 211 -6.15 -8.66 -6.93
N THR A 212 -6.65 -7.66 -6.23
CA THR A 212 -7.83 -7.79 -5.37
C THR A 212 -7.67 -8.93 -4.35
N PHE A 213 -6.47 -9.02 -3.75
CA PHE A 213 -6.15 -10.07 -2.78
C PHE A 213 -7.05 -9.95 -1.56
N ARG A 214 -7.97 -10.89 -1.42
CA ARG A 214 -9.00 -10.94 -0.40
C ARG A 214 -9.03 -12.31 0.29
N GLU A 215 -9.29 -12.31 1.58
CA GLU A 215 -9.42 -13.54 2.39
C GLU A 215 -10.44 -13.36 3.51
N GLY A 216 -11.00 -14.45 3.99
CA GLY A 216 -11.94 -14.45 5.13
C GLY A 216 -11.19 -14.52 6.44
N GLY A 217 -11.58 -13.67 7.41
CA GLY A 217 -10.90 -13.66 8.70
C GLY A 217 -11.34 -12.56 9.65
N VAL A 218 -10.41 -12.19 10.54
CA VAL A 218 -10.56 -11.09 11.50
C VAL A 218 -9.36 -10.18 11.41
N MET A 219 -9.60 -8.86 11.30
CA MET A 219 -8.61 -7.81 11.22
C MET A 219 -8.84 -6.76 12.31
N PHE A 220 -7.80 -6.39 13.02
CA PHE A 220 -7.76 -5.23 13.89
C PHE A 220 -7.11 -4.06 13.15
N ILE A 221 -7.69 -2.88 13.30
CA ILE A 221 -7.26 -1.64 12.64
C ILE A 221 -7.07 -0.60 13.72
N GLY A 222 -5.85 -0.11 13.86
CA GLY A 222 -5.52 0.92 14.83
C GLY A 222 -4.92 2.17 14.19
N THR A 223 -5.21 3.33 14.78
CA THR A 223 -4.68 4.63 14.35
C THR A 223 -4.04 5.36 15.52
N THR A 224 -3.03 6.18 15.24
CA THR A 224 -2.38 7.02 16.24
C THR A 224 -2.41 8.48 15.82
N GLU A 225 -2.28 9.39 16.80
CA GLU A 225 -2.22 10.84 16.55
C GLU A 225 -1.00 11.25 15.70
N GLN A 226 0.06 10.43 15.68
CA GLN A 226 1.27 10.66 14.89
C GLN A 226 1.11 10.26 13.40
N GLY A 227 -0.11 9.90 12.98
CA GLY A 227 -0.42 9.53 11.61
C GLY A 227 -0.02 8.10 11.24
N VAL A 228 0.19 7.22 12.23
CA VAL A 228 0.38 5.79 11.99
C VAL A 228 -0.98 5.09 11.94
N THR A 229 -1.21 4.31 10.87
CA THR A 229 -2.30 3.32 10.78
C THR A 229 -1.66 1.94 10.75
N TRP A 230 -2.07 1.05 11.63
CA TRP A 230 -1.65 -0.34 11.60
C TRP A 230 -2.85 -1.26 11.44
N LYS A 231 -2.64 -2.37 10.76
CA LYS A 231 -3.62 -3.44 10.54
C LYS A 231 -2.94 -4.76 10.86
N ALA A 232 -3.61 -5.63 11.59
CA ALA A 232 -3.10 -6.96 11.90
C ALA A 232 -4.25 -7.94 12.07
N GLY A 233 -4.05 -9.19 11.65
CA GLY A 233 -5.13 -10.15 11.75
C GLY A 233 -4.74 -11.57 11.38
N VAL A 234 -5.78 -12.39 11.38
CA VAL A 234 -5.73 -13.79 10.97
C VAL A 234 -6.80 -14.03 9.92
N SER A 235 -6.45 -14.79 8.88
CA SER A 235 -7.37 -15.11 7.79
C SER A 235 -7.16 -16.53 7.27
N THR A 236 -8.05 -16.98 6.38
CA THR A 236 -7.73 -18.04 5.43
C THR A 236 -6.51 -17.63 4.60
N GLY A 237 -5.96 -18.53 3.84
CA GLY A 237 -4.75 -18.25 3.08
C GLY A 237 -4.68 -19.03 1.79
N PHE A 238 -3.50 -19.15 1.22
CA PHE A 238 -3.26 -19.83 -0.04
C PHE A 238 -3.39 -21.36 0.10
N ASP A 239 -3.78 -22.02 -1.01
CA ASP A 239 -3.92 -23.48 -1.11
C ASP A 239 -3.11 -24.04 -2.27
N LEU A 240 -1.95 -24.59 -1.98
CA LEU A 240 -1.07 -25.21 -3.00
C LEU A 240 -1.65 -26.48 -3.63
N THR A 241 -2.74 -27.06 -3.11
CA THR A 241 -3.42 -28.17 -3.79
C THR A 241 -4.17 -27.71 -5.07
N LYS A 242 -4.38 -26.41 -5.24
CA LYS A 242 -4.93 -25.78 -6.45
C LYS A 242 -3.88 -25.59 -7.56
N TRP A 243 -2.57 -25.74 -7.26
CA TRP A 243 -1.52 -25.50 -8.24
C TRP A 243 -1.67 -26.42 -9.45
N ASN A 244 -1.80 -25.82 -10.61
CA ASN A 244 -1.85 -26.54 -11.89
C ASN A 244 -0.53 -26.31 -12.65
N SER A 245 0.34 -27.32 -12.61
CA SER A 245 1.66 -27.27 -13.25
C SER A 245 1.61 -27.31 -14.79
N THR A 246 0.46 -27.69 -15.38
CA THR A 246 0.24 -27.72 -16.82
C THR A 246 -0.35 -26.42 -17.37
N SER A 247 -0.89 -25.55 -16.50
CA SER A 247 -1.40 -24.21 -16.84
C SER A 247 -0.28 -23.18 -16.82
N THR A 248 -0.44 -22.08 -17.57
CA THR A 248 0.47 -20.92 -17.51
C THR A 248 0.13 -19.94 -16.38
N GLU A 249 -1.00 -20.10 -15.73
CA GLU A 249 -1.51 -19.17 -14.73
C GLU A 249 -0.53 -18.94 -13.58
N GLY A 250 0.03 -20.01 -13.00
CA GLY A 250 1.05 -19.93 -11.96
C GLY A 250 2.34 -19.25 -12.42
N LYS A 251 2.62 -19.22 -13.73
CA LYS A 251 3.73 -18.47 -14.31
C LYS A 251 3.41 -16.99 -14.46
N GLU A 252 2.17 -16.63 -14.71
CA GLU A 252 1.71 -15.26 -14.83
C GLU A 252 1.62 -14.59 -13.46
N SER A 253 1.03 -15.29 -12.48
CA SER A 253 0.93 -14.84 -11.08
C SER A 253 0.90 -16.05 -10.14
N PRO A 254 2.01 -16.38 -9.45
CA PRO A 254 2.10 -17.59 -8.63
C PRO A 254 1.03 -17.67 -7.53
N LEU A 255 0.72 -16.55 -6.90
CA LEU A 255 -0.23 -16.55 -5.79
C LEU A 255 -1.68 -16.47 -6.24
N ARG A 256 -1.97 -15.87 -7.40
CA ARG A 256 -3.33 -15.87 -7.96
C ARG A 256 -3.82 -17.29 -8.25
N SER A 257 -2.96 -18.16 -8.76
CA SER A 257 -3.32 -19.53 -9.09
C SER A 257 -3.68 -20.40 -7.87
N ILE A 258 -3.38 -19.95 -6.66
CA ILE A 258 -3.57 -20.69 -5.40
C ILE A 258 -4.37 -19.94 -4.34
N HIS A 259 -4.97 -18.79 -4.69
CA HIS A 259 -5.81 -18.04 -3.77
C HIS A 259 -7.14 -18.77 -3.51
N GLN A 260 -7.78 -18.48 -2.39
CA GLN A 260 -9.01 -19.15 -1.98
C GLN A 260 -10.23 -18.24 -1.94
N GLU A 261 -10.07 -16.95 -1.62
CA GLU A 261 -11.11 -15.90 -1.65
C GLU A 261 -12.37 -16.27 -0.86
N LEU A 262 -12.21 -17.04 0.20
CA LEU A 262 -13.28 -17.60 1.02
C LEU A 262 -14.27 -18.50 0.22
N GLN A 263 -13.91 -18.95 -0.98
CA GLN A 263 -14.71 -19.87 -1.79
C GLN A 263 -14.53 -21.32 -1.30
N LEU A 264 -15.32 -21.72 -0.30
CA LEU A 264 -15.15 -23.02 0.37
C LEU A 264 -13.69 -23.24 0.82
N ALA A 265 -13.08 -22.17 1.30
CA ALA A 265 -11.65 -22.10 1.62
C ALA A 265 -11.25 -23.14 2.68
N LYS A 266 -10.17 -23.88 2.41
CA LYS A 266 -9.55 -24.74 3.41
C LYS A 266 -9.00 -23.88 4.55
N ALA A 267 -9.48 -24.10 5.74
CA ALA A 267 -9.13 -23.31 6.93
C ALA A 267 -8.38 -24.13 7.99
N ARG A 268 -7.81 -25.30 7.60
CA ARG A 268 -6.99 -26.09 8.54
C ARG A 268 -5.76 -25.31 9.00
N ASN A 269 -5.13 -24.57 8.11
CA ASN A 269 -3.99 -23.73 8.39
C ASN A 269 -4.39 -22.28 8.08
N LEU A 270 -4.43 -21.45 9.13
CA LEU A 270 -4.70 -20.02 8.98
C LEU A 270 -3.39 -19.26 8.72
N SER A 271 -3.53 -18.09 8.11
CA SER A 271 -2.43 -17.16 7.83
C SER A 271 -2.50 -15.96 8.74
N LEU A 272 -1.34 -15.40 9.07
CA LEU A 272 -1.21 -14.14 9.79
C LEU A 272 -0.81 -13.05 8.80
N PHE A 273 -1.32 -11.85 9.05
CA PHE A 273 -0.92 -10.67 8.28
C PHE A 273 -0.80 -9.44 9.17
N GLY A 274 -0.01 -8.49 8.71
CA GLY A 274 0.13 -7.19 9.35
C GLY A 274 0.63 -6.16 8.36
N ALA A 275 0.21 -4.92 8.54
CA ALA A 275 0.65 -3.78 7.74
C ALA A 275 0.73 -2.53 8.61
N VAL A 276 1.63 -1.62 8.23
CA VAL A 276 1.79 -0.31 8.87
C VAL A 276 1.97 0.74 7.80
N ASP A 277 1.18 1.81 7.90
CA ASP A 277 1.26 3.03 7.09
C ASP A 277 1.52 4.23 7.97
N TRP A 278 2.43 5.08 7.57
CA TRP A 278 2.69 6.36 8.21
C TRP A 278 2.40 7.52 7.27
N ARG A 279 1.59 8.47 7.75
CA ARG A 279 1.16 9.69 7.04
C ARG A 279 1.38 10.95 7.88
N GLY A 280 2.42 10.98 8.71
CA GLY A 280 2.73 12.12 9.59
C GLY A 280 3.22 13.38 8.88
N VAL A 281 3.51 13.32 7.58
CA VAL A 281 3.85 14.47 6.73
C VAL A 281 2.80 14.62 5.64
N PRO A 282 2.23 15.84 5.44
CA PRO A 282 1.22 16.07 4.40
C PRO A 282 1.67 15.61 3.01
N GLY A 283 0.83 14.79 2.37
CA GLY A 283 1.09 14.23 1.06
C GLY A 283 2.13 13.09 1.01
N LEU A 284 2.70 12.68 2.15
CA LEU A 284 3.65 11.55 2.22
C LEU A 284 2.98 10.34 2.88
N LEU A 285 3.03 9.21 2.19
CA LEU A 285 2.74 7.87 2.70
C LEU A 285 4.04 7.06 2.65
N ILE A 286 4.38 6.40 3.73
CA ILE A 286 5.39 5.34 3.78
C ILE A 286 4.77 4.17 4.51
N GLY A 287 4.86 2.98 3.95
CA GLY A 287 4.27 1.81 4.55
C GLY A 287 4.84 0.49 4.06
N GLY A 288 4.26 -0.57 4.56
CA GLY A 288 4.59 -1.93 4.17
C GLY A 288 3.76 -2.94 4.94
N GLY A 289 3.70 -4.14 4.40
CA GLY A 289 2.93 -5.22 4.98
C GLY A 289 3.57 -6.58 4.78
N ILE A 290 3.05 -7.55 5.50
CA ILE A 290 3.45 -8.96 5.44
C ILE A 290 2.22 -9.86 5.60
N PHE A 291 2.22 -10.94 4.82
CA PHE A 291 1.26 -12.04 4.92
C PHE A 291 2.03 -13.35 4.97
N SER A 292 1.70 -14.26 5.89
CA SER A 292 2.38 -15.55 5.98
C SER A 292 1.48 -16.65 6.54
N GLY A 293 1.46 -17.78 5.85
CA GLY A 293 0.73 -18.97 6.28
C GLY A 293 1.20 -20.26 5.62
N GLU A 294 0.88 -21.40 6.22
CA GLU A 294 1.09 -22.71 5.63
C GLU A 294 0.00 -22.97 4.57
N ALA A 295 0.40 -23.33 3.36
CA ALA A 295 -0.49 -23.48 2.20
C ALA A 295 -0.75 -24.96 1.78
N GLY A 296 -0.28 -25.92 2.56
CA GLY A 296 -0.44 -27.33 2.25
C GLY A 296 -1.72 -27.95 2.80
N HIS A 297 -2.28 -27.41 3.86
CA HIS A 297 -3.48 -27.87 4.58
C HIS A 297 -3.45 -29.36 4.95
N GLY A 298 -2.26 -30.03 4.90
CA GLY A 298 -2.11 -31.48 5.10
C GLY A 298 -2.81 -32.34 4.04
N ALA A 299 -3.08 -31.77 2.87
CA ALA A 299 -3.82 -32.42 1.78
C ALA A 299 -3.01 -32.53 0.49
N LEU A 300 -1.69 -32.24 0.54
CA LEU A 300 -0.82 -32.37 -0.63
C LEU A 300 -0.61 -33.83 -0.98
N VAL A 301 -0.79 -34.15 -2.26
CA VAL A 301 -0.56 -35.47 -2.83
C VAL A 301 0.35 -35.38 -4.04
N ASN A 302 1.10 -36.46 -4.33
CA ASN A 302 1.84 -36.59 -5.56
C ASN A 302 0.95 -36.97 -6.75
N THR A 303 1.53 -37.10 -7.93
CA THR A 303 0.82 -37.52 -9.17
C THR A 303 0.18 -38.89 -9.07
N GLN A 304 0.62 -39.74 -8.14
CA GLN A 304 0.05 -41.09 -7.86
C GLN A 304 -1.01 -41.04 -6.74
N GLY A 305 -1.41 -39.87 -6.24
CA GLY A 305 -2.36 -39.72 -5.14
C GLY A 305 -1.77 -40.03 -3.74
N THR A 306 -0.47 -40.24 -3.62
CA THR A 306 0.18 -40.53 -2.34
C THR A 306 0.42 -39.21 -1.59
N ALA A 307 0.13 -39.20 -0.28
CA ALA A 307 0.37 -38.02 0.56
C ALA A 307 1.85 -37.60 0.57
N VAL A 308 2.08 -36.32 0.32
CA VAL A 308 3.40 -35.69 0.40
C VAL A 308 3.57 -35.06 1.78
N ASN A 309 4.53 -35.56 2.54
CA ASN A 309 4.88 -34.93 3.81
C ASN A 309 5.69 -33.65 3.58
N SER A 310 4.96 -32.57 3.33
CA SER A 310 5.48 -31.23 3.07
C SER A 310 4.55 -30.21 3.74
N LYS A 311 5.14 -29.15 4.29
CA LYS A 311 4.45 -28.04 4.93
C LYS A 311 4.86 -26.70 4.31
N PRO A 312 4.57 -26.52 3.02
CA PRO A 312 4.96 -25.30 2.33
C PRO A 312 4.32 -24.08 2.98
N ARG A 313 5.14 -23.06 3.20
CA ARG A 313 4.71 -21.76 3.71
C ARG A 313 4.84 -20.72 2.61
N VAL A 314 3.77 -20.00 2.38
CA VAL A 314 3.78 -18.78 1.59
C VAL A 314 4.09 -17.61 2.51
N THR A 315 5.03 -16.77 2.11
CA THR A 315 5.29 -15.48 2.75
C THR A 315 5.38 -14.42 1.66
N LEU A 316 4.53 -13.40 1.75
CA LEU A 316 4.49 -12.25 0.86
C LEU A 316 4.67 -10.99 1.71
N TRP A 317 5.54 -10.08 1.27
CA TRP A 317 5.71 -8.79 1.94
C TRP A 317 5.96 -7.69 0.92
N ASP A 318 5.65 -6.48 1.29
CA ASP A 318 5.88 -5.29 0.50
C ASP A 318 6.45 -4.13 1.32
N LEU A 319 7.07 -3.18 0.62
CA LEU A 319 7.39 -1.85 1.08
C LEU A 319 6.91 -0.86 0.03
N HIS A 320 6.26 0.21 0.46
CA HIS A 320 5.72 1.20 -0.45
C HIS A 320 5.86 2.63 0.08
N ALA A 321 5.91 3.56 -0.86
CA ALA A 321 5.89 4.99 -0.57
C ALA A 321 5.15 5.75 -1.67
N ARG A 322 4.40 6.79 -1.30
CA ARG A 322 3.81 7.77 -2.21
C ARG A 322 4.03 9.17 -1.65
N TRP A 323 4.41 10.10 -2.51
CA TRP A 323 4.62 11.49 -2.13
C TRP A 323 4.03 12.44 -3.16
N THR A 324 3.14 13.33 -2.71
CA THR A 324 2.38 14.24 -3.57
C THR A 324 2.71 15.71 -3.28
N PRO A 325 3.96 16.19 -3.55
CA PRO A 325 4.33 17.57 -3.33
C PRO A 325 3.80 18.48 -4.45
N GLY A 326 2.85 19.36 -4.11
CA GLY A 326 2.28 20.31 -5.06
C GLY A 326 1.56 19.64 -6.24
N LYS A 327 2.13 19.75 -7.44
CA LYS A 327 1.56 19.15 -8.67
C LYS A 327 2.12 17.77 -9.01
N TRP A 328 3.12 17.30 -8.28
CA TRP A 328 3.76 16.02 -8.48
C TRP A 328 3.07 14.91 -7.71
N ASP A 329 3.16 13.70 -8.23
CA ASP A 329 2.75 12.46 -7.56
C ASP A 329 3.80 11.39 -7.86
N PHE A 330 4.61 11.06 -6.86
CA PHE A 330 5.63 10.02 -6.92
C PHE A 330 5.15 8.79 -6.17
N ALA A 331 5.38 7.62 -6.74
CA ALA A 331 5.06 6.35 -6.09
C ALA A 331 6.18 5.33 -6.33
N ALA A 332 6.41 4.48 -5.34
CA ALA A 332 7.31 3.34 -5.42
C ALA A 332 6.78 2.18 -4.59
N VAL A 333 6.87 0.97 -5.14
CA VAL A 333 6.55 -0.28 -4.43
C VAL A 333 7.65 -1.29 -4.72
N TYR A 334 7.99 -2.08 -3.73
CA TYR A 334 8.73 -3.32 -3.88
C TYR A 334 8.00 -4.43 -3.12
N ALA A 335 7.76 -5.56 -3.77
CA ALA A 335 7.11 -6.71 -3.17
C ALA A 335 7.92 -7.99 -3.44
N ARG A 336 7.88 -8.91 -2.50
CA ARG A 336 8.53 -10.21 -2.61
C ARG A 336 7.71 -11.32 -1.98
N GLY A 337 7.53 -12.39 -2.75
CA GLY A 337 6.93 -13.63 -2.31
C GLY A 337 7.94 -14.78 -2.25
N ASN A 338 7.74 -15.66 -1.30
CA ASN A 338 8.50 -16.90 -1.12
C ASN A 338 7.53 -18.05 -0.84
N ILE A 339 7.77 -19.21 -1.44
CA ILE A 339 7.09 -20.47 -1.16
C ILE A 339 8.16 -21.47 -0.72
N SER A 340 8.11 -21.88 0.54
CA SER A 340 9.06 -22.83 1.10
C SER A 340 8.71 -24.28 0.76
N ASP A 341 9.66 -25.19 0.94
CA ASP A 341 9.49 -26.66 0.85
C ASP A 341 8.91 -27.16 -0.50
N THR A 342 9.20 -26.43 -1.59
CA THR A 342 8.67 -26.75 -2.94
C THR A 342 9.44 -27.86 -3.64
N SER A 343 10.62 -28.26 -3.15
CA SER A 343 11.49 -29.26 -3.78
C SER A 343 10.77 -30.59 -4.02
N LYS A 344 10.10 -31.12 -2.99
CA LYS A 344 9.38 -32.40 -3.07
C LYS A 344 8.18 -32.34 -4.00
N LEU A 345 7.48 -31.20 -4.03
CA LEU A 345 6.33 -30.97 -4.92
C LEU A 345 6.79 -30.89 -6.36
N ASN A 346 7.83 -30.11 -6.64
CA ASN A 346 8.36 -29.91 -7.98
C ASN A 346 9.02 -31.18 -8.57
N SER A 347 9.44 -32.13 -7.76
CA SER A 347 9.95 -33.42 -8.26
C SER A 347 8.89 -34.18 -9.06
N ASN A 348 7.60 -33.93 -8.83
CA ASN A 348 6.50 -34.47 -9.58
C ASN A 348 6.18 -33.68 -10.86
N PHE A 349 6.69 -32.44 -10.96
CA PHE A 349 6.40 -31.48 -12.04
C PHE A 349 7.64 -31.14 -12.88
N ALA A 350 8.70 -31.96 -12.80
CA ALA A 350 10.00 -31.67 -13.43
C ALA A 350 9.93 -31.45 -14.94
N SER A 351 8.98 -32.12 -15.62
CA SER A 351 8.72 -32.00 -17.07
C SER A 351 7.61 -30.99 -17.39
N ASP A 352 6.89 -30.51 -16.40
CA ASP A 352 5.74 -29.63 -16.62
C ASP A 352 6.16 -28.18 -16.91
N PRO A 353 5.39 -27.43 -17.67
CA PRO A 353 5.74 -26.05 -18.05
C PRO A 353 5.82 -25.09 -16.88
N THR A 354 5.09 -25.34 -15.77
CA THR A 354 4.94 -24.40 -14.67
C THR A 354 5.16 -25.07 -13.31
N PRO A 355 6.43 -25.34 -12.91
CA PRO A 355 6.71 -25.76 -11.54
C PRO A 355 6.52 -24.61 -10.54
N ILE A 356 6.34 -24.92 -9.25
CA ILE A 356 6.13 -23.95 -8.19
C ILE A 356 7.42 -23.17 -7.93
N PRO A 357 7.45 -21.83 -8.03
CA PRO A 357 8.64 -21.03 -7.74
C PRO A 357 8.92 -21.02 -6.23
N ALA A 358 10.20 -21.02 -5.86
CA ALA A 358 10.62 -20.83 -4.48
C ALA A 358 10.62 -19.35 -4.09
N SER A 359 10.83 -18.44 -5.03
CA SER A 359 10.74 -17.00 -4.82
C SER A 359 10.37 -16.25 -6.09
N PHE A 360 9.72 -15.12 -5.91
CA PHE A 360 9.34 -14.15 -6.94
C PHE A 360 9.35 -12.75 -6.32
N ASP A 361 9.68 -11.74 -7.11
CA ASP A 361 9.72 -10.36 -6.62
C ASP A 361 9.54 -9.34 -7.76
N GLY A 362 9.25 -8.12 -7.39
CA GLY A 362 9.17 -7.00 -8.30
C GLY A 362 9.12 -5.67 -7.60
N GLY A 363 9.43 -4.63 -8.33
CA GLY A 363 9.31 -3.26 -7.87
C GLY A 363 9.02 -2.31 -9.02
N TYR A 364 8.38 -1.19 -8.70
CA TYR A 364 8.19 -0.09 -9.64
C TYR A 364 8.48 1.26 -9.00
N ILE A 365 8.79 2.22 -9.87
CA ILE A 365 8.79 3.64 -9.57
C ILE A 365 7.90 4.35 -10.58
N GLN A 366 7.19 5.37 -10.13
CA GLN A 366 6.25 6.14 -10.93
C GLN A 366 6.36 7.61 -10.58
N ALA A 367 6.23 8.46 -11.59
CA ALA A 367 6.10 9.90 -11.44
C ALA A 367 4.98 10.41 -12.33
N ALA A 368 4.11 11.25 -11.79
CA ALA A 368 3.06 11.94 -12.51
C ALA A 368 3.09 13.43 -12.19
N TYR A 369 2.67 14.25 -13.12
CA TYR A 369 2.65 15.69 -12.94
C TYR A 369 1.38 16.32 -13.52
N ASN A 370 0.63 17.03 -12.69
CA ASN A 370 -0.55 17.75 -13.12
C ASN A 370 -0.15 18.99 -13.94
N ILE A 371 -0.17 18.85 -15.29
CA ILE A 371 0.24 19.93 -16.20
C ILE A 371 -0.85 20.98 -16.40
N TRP A 372 -2.11 20.59 -16.29
CA TRP A 372 -3.24 21.46 -16.55
C TRP A 372 -4.46 21.08 -15.70
N ARG A 373 -5.13 22.09 -15.17
CA ARG A 373 -6.39 21.97 -14.45
C ARG A 373 -7.29 23.18 -14.77
N SER A 374 -8.59 22.92 -15.02
CA SER A 374 -9.63 23.92 -15.22
C SER A 374 -10.95 23.39 -14.68
N GLY A 375 -11.38 23.92 -13.55
CA GLY A 375 -12.52 23.35 -12.81
C GLY A 375 -12.26 21.91 -12.42
N ASP A 376 -13.13 20.99 -12.84
CA ASP A 376 -13.03 19.55 -12.60
C ASP A 376 -12.10 18.83 -13.58
N TYR A 377 -11.81 19.46 -14.72
CA TYR A 377 -10.89 18.90 -15.71
C TYR A 377 -9.45 18.92 -15.21
N LYS A 378 -8.74 17.81 -15.38
CA LYS A 378 -7.35 17.68 -14.98
C LYS A 378 -6.61 16.79 -15.96
N LEU A 379 -5.47 17.24 -16.47
CA LEU A 379 -4.58 16.43 -17.32
C LEU A 379 -3.28 16.13 -16.58
N THR A 380 -3.00 14.83 -16.42
CA THR A 380 -1.86 14.35 -15.65
C THR A 380 -1.10 13.29 -16.45
N PRO A 381 -0.07 13.67 -17.24
CA PRO A 381 0.89 12.73 -17.78
C PRO A 381 1.66 12.03 -16.66
N PHE A 382 2.09 10.80 -16.94
CA PHE A 382 2.88 9.98 -16.01
C PHE A 382 3.90 9.12 -16.76
N ALA A 383 4.92 8.69 -16.02
CA ALA A 383 5.87 7.66 -16.42
C ALA A 383 6.01 6.64 -15.31
N ARG A 384 6.06 5.35 -15.64
CA ARG A 384 6.31 4.24 -14.72
C ARG A 384 7.34 3.30 -15.31
N TYR A 385 8.26 2.85 -14.46
CA TYR A 385 9.21 1.79 -14.77
C TYR A 385 9.06 0.66 -13.77
N GLU A 386 8.86 -0.53 -14.27
CA GLU A 386 8.62 -1.75 -13.49
C GLU A 386 9.67 -2.81 -13.82
N ARG A 387 10.07 -3.58 -12.82
CA ARG A 387 10.92 -4.75 -12.99
C ARG A 387 10.41 -5.85 -12.08
N PHE A 388 10.06 -7.00 -12.63
CA PHE A 388 9.50 -8.11 -11.87
C PHE A 388 9.88 -9.47 -12.46
N SER A 389 9.87 -10.51 -11.62
CA SER A 389 9.98 -11.91 -12.02
C SER A 389 9.05 -12.77 -11.15
N THR A 390 8.18 -13.50 -11.77
CA THR A 390 7.23 -14.44 -11.14
C THR A 390 7.90 -15.77 -10.76
N ALA A 391 9.13 -16.00 -11.21
CA ALA A 391 9.94 -17.18 -10.86
C ALA A 391 11.42 -16.81 -10.77
N LYS A 392 11.78 -16.03 -9.75
CA LYS A 392 13.15 -15.60 -9.48
C LYS A 392 14.08 -16.78 -9.12
N SER A 393 13.54 -17.79 -8.46
CA SER A 393 14.26 -19.03 -8.16
C SER A 393 13.31 -20.20 -8.03
N TYR A 394 13.84 -21.38 -8.32
CA TYR A 394 13.21 -22.66 -8.02
C TYR A 394 14.06 -23.42 -6.99
N ALA A 395 13.43 -24.18 -6.12
CA ALA A 395 14.16 -25.11 -5.26
C ALA A 395 14.79 -26.22 -6.11
N THR A 396 15.98 -26.65 -5.72
CA THR A 396 16.63 -27.83 -6.31
C THR A 396 15.75 -29.06 -6.13
N PHE A 397 15.54 -29.85 -7.18
CA PHE A 397 14.77 -31.08 -7.12
C PHE A 397 15.49 -32.15 -6.31
N THR A 398 14.76 -33.17 -5.86
CA THR A 398 15.30 -34.26 -5.05
C THR A 398 16.40 -35.08 -5.79
N ASN A 399 16.41 -35.05 -7.12
CA ASN A 399 17.45 -35.66 -7.97
C ASN A 399 18.70 -34.77 -8.16
N GLY A 400 18.82 -33.64 -7.47
CA GLY A 400 19.92 -32.68 -7.59
C GLY A 400 19.83 -31.75 -8.80
N LEU A 401 18.84 -31.92 -9.67
CA LEU A 401 18.59 -31.02 -10.81
C LEU A 401 17.79 -29.80 -10.35
N GLY A 402 17.91 -28.70 -11.06
CA GLY A 402 17.18 -27.47 -10.82
C GLY A 402 16.72 -26.83 -12.13
N ARG A 403 15.65 -26.06 -12.07
CA ARG A 403 15.20 -25.22 -13.18
C ARG A 403 15.86 -23.85 -13.07
N ALA A 404 16.28 -23.31 -14.21
CA ALA A 404 16.77 -21.94 -14.26
C ALA A 404 15.66 -20.94 -13.90
N ALA A 405 16.06 -19.87 -13.22
CA ALA A 405 15.17 -18.74 -12.94
C ALA A 405 14.60 -18.15 -14.23
N ASP A 406 13.36 -17.65 -14.17
CA ASP A 406 12.80 -16.90 -15.28
C ASP A 406 13.42 -15.48 -15.33
N PRO A 407 13.66 -14.93 -16.53
CA PRO A 407 14.24 -13.61 -16.65
C PRO A 407 13.31 -12.54 -16.06
N TYR A 408 13.92 -11.51 -15.48
CA TYR A 408 13.13 -10.34 -15.07
C TYR A 408 12.55 -9.62 -16.29
N GLU A 409 11.23 -9.49 -16.32
CA GLU A 409 10.59 -8.57 -17.25
C GLU A 409 10.82 -7.14 -16.76
N ARG A 410 10.98 -6.21 -17.70
CA ARG A 410 11.07 -4.77 -17.48
C ARG A 410 10.08 -4.08 -18.36
N VAL A 411 9.22 -3.26 -17.76
CA VAL A 411 8.18 -2.54 -18.48
C VAL A 411 8.34 -1.05 -18.25
N ALA A 412 8.47 -0.31 -19.34
CA ALA A 412 8.38 1.14 -19.33
C ALA A 412 6.99 1.55 -19.81
N THR A 413 6.28 2.35 -19.02
CA THR A 413 4.95 2.86 -19.34
C THR A 413 5.00 4.38 -19.39
N LEU A 414 4.52 4.97 -20.49
CA LEU A 414 4.29 6.41 -20.63
C LEU A 414 2.81 6.62 -20.96
N GLY A 415 2.17 7.55 -20.29
CA GLY A 415 0.75 7.78 -20.52
C GLY A 415 0.24 9.06 -19.90
N ALA A 416 -1.07 9.22 -19.94
CA ALA A 416 -1.77 10.34 -19.32
C ALA A 416 -3.16 9.92 -18.85
N ASN A 417 -3.57 10.47 -17.70
CA ASN A 417 -4.94 10.43 -17.23
C ASN A 417 -5.58 11.80 -17.46
N PHE A 418 -6.75 11.80 -18.09
CA PHE A 418 -7.58 12.99 -18.27
C PHE A 418 -8.86 12.83 -17.46
N GLN A 419 -8.95 13.55 -16.36
CA GLN A 419 -10.14 13.60 -15.51
C GLN A 419 -11.19 14.48 -16.15
N LEU A 420 -12.36 13.93 -16.45
CA LEU A 420 -13.53 14.63 -17.02
C LEU A 420 -14.44 15.21 -15.92
N ALA A 421 -14.53 14.51 -14.81
CA ALA A 421 -15.28 14.88 -13.62
C ALA A 421 -14.51 14.30 -12.42
N PRO A 422 -14.83 14.67 -11.16
CA PRO A 422 -14.13 14.12 -9.99
C PRO A 422 -13.95 12.61 -10.02
N ASN A 423 -14.92 11.89 -10.56
CA ASN A 423 -14.99 10.43 -10.55
C ASN A 423 -15.02 9.79 -11.95
N VAL A 424 -14.68 10.53 -13.01
CA VAL A 424 -14.64 10.00 -14.38
C VAL A 424 -13.28 10.32 -14.99
N VAL A 425 -12.59 9.30 -15.49
CA VAL A 425 -11.24 9.43 -16.04
C VAL A 425 -11.10 8.72 -17.37
N ILE A 426 -10.56 9.42 -18.36
CA ILE A 426 -10.06 8.83 -19.61
C ILE A 426 -8.57 8.60 -19.42
N LYS A 427 -8.10 7.43 -19.80
CA LYS A 427 -6.70 7.00 -19.67
C LYS A 427 -6.13 6.59 -21.00
N THR A 428 -4.86 6.89 -21.20
CA THR A 428 -4.08 6.36 -22.32
C THR A 428 -2.68 6.08 -21.87
N ASP A 429 -2.09 4.99 -22.34
CA ASP A 429 -0.68 4.70 -22.14
C ASP A 429 -0.10 3.81 -23.24
N TYR A 430 1.20 3.83 -23.35
CA TYR A 430 1.98 2.91 -24.17
C TYR A 430 2.95 2.14 -23.27
N GLN A 431 2.93 0.82 -23.36
CA GLN A 431 3.79 -0.08 -22.59
C GLN A 431 4.82 -0.75 -23.48
N VAL A 432 6.08 -0.72 -23.05
CA VAL A 432 7.23 -1.34 -23.73
C VAL A 432 7.82 -2.41 -22.83
N PHE A 433 7.75 -3.66 -23.28
CA PHE A 433 8.30 -4.84 -22.61
C PHE A 433 9.69 -5.17 -23.15
N SER A 434 10.63 -5.50 -22.28
CA SER A 434 12.02 -5.77 -22.68
C SER A 434 12.25 -7.22 -23.09
N VAL A 435 11.61 -8.17 -22.42
CA VAL A 435 11.73 -9.61 -22.67
C VAL A 435 10.65 -10.06 -23.67
N ASN A 436 9.39 -9.97 -23.30
CA ASN A 436 8.31 -10.34 -24.19
C ASN A 436 7.78 -9.14 -25.00
N LYS A 437 8.48 -8.80 -26.06
CA LYS A 437 8.12 -7.65 -26.93
C LYS A 437 6.77 -7.80 -27.66
N LEU A 438 6.17 -8.99 -27.68
CA LEU A 438 4.82 -9.20 -28.21
C LEU A 438 3.76 -8.55 -27.33
N ASN A 439 4.08 -8.32 -26.05
CA ASN A 439 3.23 -7.62 -25.10
C ASN A 439 3.25 -6.09 -25.22
N ASN A 440 4.12 -5.51 -26.07
CA ASN A 440 4.09 -4.07 -26.32
C ASN A 440 2.70 -3.66 -26.78
N ARG A 441 2.11 -2.64 -26.12
CA ARG A 441 0.72 -2.28 -26.40
C ARG A 441 0.43 -0.80 -26.16
N LEU A 442 -0.49 -0.28 -26.97
CA LEU A 442 -1.20 0.96 -26.74
C LEU A 442 -2.51 0.66 -26.02
N ASN A 443 -2.77 1.32 -24.94
CA ASN A 443 -3.96 1.17 -24.14
C ASN A 443 -4.79 2.45 -24.14
N LEU A 444 -6.11 2.29 -24.24
CA LEU A 444 -7.10 3.34 -24.01
C LEU A 444 -8.11 2.82 -22.99
N GLY A 445 -8.53 3.66 -22.06
CA GLY A 445 -9.46 3.27 -21.01
C GLY A 445 -10.39 4.40 -20.61
N LEU A 446 -11.58 4.02 -20.18
CA LEU A 446 -12.55 4.86 -19.51
C LEU A 446 -12.83 4.23 -18.15
N GLY A 447 -12.63 5.00 -17.08
CA GLY A 447 -12.94 4.58 -15.73
C GLY A 447 -13.89 5.56 -15.06
N TRP A 448 -14.75 5.05 -14.18
CA TRP A 448 -15.67 5.86 -13.38
C TRP A 448 -15.87 5.26 -12.00
N SER A 449 -16.29 6.10 -11.04
CA SER A 449 -16.80 5.68 -9.72
C SER A 449 -17.96 6.59 -9.27
N PHE A 450 -18.80 6.13 -8.37
CA PHE A 450 -19.92 6.88 -7.82
C PHE A 450 -20.29 6.48 -6.40
#